data_1dbe0efe610f4ef6cf28081ab2595fb3
#
_entry.id   1dbe0efe610f4ef6cf28081ab2595fb3
#
_cell.length_a   1.000
_cell.length_b   1.000
_cell.length_c   1.000
_cell.angle_alpha   90.00
_cell.angle_beta   90.00
_cell.angle_gamma   90.00
#
_symmetry.space_group_name_H-M   'P 1'
#
loop_
_entity.id
_entity.type
_entity.pdbx_description
1 polymer ?
#
loop_
_entity_poly.entity_id
_entity_poly.type
_entity_poly.pdbx_seq_one_letter_code
_entity_poly.pdbx_strand_id
1 'polypeptide(L)'
;MSTPGAAIRARAAPRRRLNQALRACATIGVAIAAGALSAEAPTRFALDHARIDAASENRVLALVPERISGQEVREVLSSASAPRIINLQGSIPIVTMAPFAEFLIAMGYPAERIRNPNDGSLSYSSFVDARELAGVLAWYYEREGMMPMLIGHSQGGMVAIKVLHELAGDFGASVPVWNPRRGASEDRTTIVDPITGAERPVVGLKVPYAAALATGKLPRLLFGQWDMLSRLREIPDTVLEFTGFSFEWDPIAGNFGAAEPYRATGSAQVRNVILPAEASHVALPRTAELALDPAIRAWIDRYEPGTTLAPPAAHTDTANLLHAADIWYSVKKHWCLEAQRLIRARRDRLAGRE
;
A
#
# COMPACT_ATOMS: atom_id res chain seq x y z
N MET A 1 -48.04 -57.85 19.40
CA MET A 1 -48.77 -56.93 20.28
C MET A 1 -48.40 -55.54 19.82
N SER A 2 -49.12 -54.96 18.86
CA SER A 2 -50.24 -54.03 18.96
C SER A 2 -49.80 -52.70 19.57
N THR A 3 -49.46 -51.70 18.68
CA THR A 3 -50.13 -50.47 18.24
C THR A 3 -50.33 -49.40 19.32
N PRO A 4 -50.66 -48.13 19.00
CA PRO A 4 -50.62 -47.38 17.74
C PRO A 4 -50.09 -45.94 17.84
N GLY A 5 -50.06 -45.29 16.66
CA GLY A 5 -49.71 -43.99 16.32
C GLY A 5 -50.62 -42.82 16.80
N ALA A 6 -50.13 -41.63 16.62
CA ALA A 6 -50.94 -40.42 16.63
C ALA A 6 -50.39 -39.41 15.57
N ALA A 7 -51.19 -39.25 14.52
CA ALA A 7 -51.05 -38.20 13.53
C ALA A 7 -51.61 -36.90 14.09
N ILE A 8 -50.88 -35.78 13.99
CA ILE A 8 -51.44 -34.46 14.24
C ILE A 8 -51.56 -33.72 12.91
N ARG A 9 -52.82 -33.40 12.61
CA ARG A 9 -53.32 -32.68 11.42
C ARG A 9 -52.90 -31.21 11.44
N ALA A 10 -52.49 -30.77 10.26
CA ALA A 10 -52.38 -29.37 9.93
C ALA A 10 -53.77 -28.68 9.94
N ARG A 11 -53.88 -27.53 10.60
CA ARG A 11 -54.97 -26.61 10.42
C ARG A 11 -54.54 -25.40 9.58
N ALA A 12 -55.21 -25.27 8.45
CA ALA A 12 -55.21 -24.07 7.61
C ALA A 12 -56.10 -23.01 8.26
N ALA A 13 -55.72 -21.77 8.23
CA ALA A 13 -56.54 -20.62 8.57
C ALA A 13 -56.63 -19.61 7.39
N PRO A 14 -57.73 -18.89 7.25
CA PRO A 14 -58.28 -18.44 5.95
C PRO A 14 -57.82 -17.04 5.52
N ARG A 15 -57.82 -16.90 4.20
CA ARG A 15 -57.68 -15.64 3.49
C ARG A 15 -58.88 -14.74 3.77
N ARG A 16 -58.62 -13.51 4.27
CA ARG A 16 -59.60 -12.41 4.21
C ARG A 16 -59.13 -11.41 3.15
N ARG A 17 -59.92 -11.32 2.10
CA ARG A 17 -59.99 -10.18 1.16
C ARG A 17 -60.71 -9.04 1.89
N LEU A 18 -60.24 -7.83 1.76
CA LEU A 18 -61.12 -6.68 1.88
C LEU A 18 -60.73 -5.59 0.87
N ASN A 19 -61.76 -5.16 0.24
CA ASN A 19 -61.90 -4.32 -0.94
C ASN A 19 -61.42 -2.87 -0.79
N GLN A 20 -60.92 -2.37 -1.88
CA GLN A 20 -61.13 -1.06 -2.53
C GLN A 20 -61.85 0.04 -1.71
N ALA A 21 -61.14 1.17 -1.56
CA ALA A 21 -61.77 2.49 -1.58
C ALA A 21 -60.84 3.44 -2.38
N LEU A 22 -61.31 3.81 -3.55
CA LEU A 22 -60.88 4.95 -4.34
C LEU A 22 -61.15 6.26 -3.55
N ARG A 23 -60.19 7.18 -3.55
CA ARG A 23 -60.48 8.63 -3.79
C ARG A 23 -59.18 9.41 -3.95
N ALA A 24 -59.12 9.98 -5.09
CA ALA A 24 -58.40 11.10 -5.65
C ALA A 24 -57.91 12.15 -4.65
N CYS A 25 -56.72 12.68 -4.84
CA CYS A 25 -56.40 14.07 -5.17
C CYS A 25 -54.98 14.43 -4.74
N ALA A 26 -54.41 15.23 -5.59
CA ALA A 26 -53.27 16.08 -5.47
C ALA A 26 -51.94 15.52 -5.97
N THR A 27 -51.70 15.73 -7.23
CA THR A 27 -50.40 15.91 -7.89
C THR A 27 -49.63 17.05 -7.20
N ILE A 28 -48.78 16.71 -6.28
CA ILE A 28 -47.65 17.57 -5.92
C ILE A 28 -46.46 17.04 -6.76
N GLY A 29 -46.15 17.76 -7.81
CA GLY A 29 -44.94 17.57 -8.57
C GLY A 29 -43.73 17.94 -7.71
N VAL A 30 -43.14 16.95 -7.07
CA VAL A 30 -41.77 17.06 -6.58
C VAL A 30 -40.87 16.91 -7.80
N ALA A 31 -40.45 18.05 -8.32
CA ALA A 31 -39.30 18.08 -9.21
C ALA A 31 -38.10 17.55 -8.41
N ILE A 32 -37.78 16.26 -8.58
CA ILE A 32 -36.49 15.74 -8.22
C ILE A 32 -35.54 16.44 -9.17
N ALA A 33 -34.94 17.54 -8.71
CA ALA A 33 -33.74 18.05 -9.30
C ALA A 33 -32.73 16.92 -9.19
N ALA A 34 -32.54 16.20 -10.29
CA ALA A 34 -31.37 15.37 -10.51
C ALA A 34 -30.18 16.33 -10.40
N GLY A 35 -29.67 16.48 -9.17
CA GLY A 35 -28.37 17.07 -8.94
C GLY A 35 -27.40 16.22 -9.74
N ALA A 36 -27.04 16.69 -10.93
CA ALA A 36 -25.86 16.24 -11.60
C ALA A 36 -24.76 16.35 -10.54
N LEU A 37 -24.35 15.20 -10.00
CA LEU A 37 -23.09 15.07 -9.29
C LEU A 37 -22.07 15.49 -10.35
N SER A 38 -21.69 16.78 -10.26
CA SER A 38 -20.54 17.29 -11.02
C SER A 38 -19.40 16.34 -10.66
N ALA A 39 -19.01 15.49 -11.60
CA ALA A 39 -17.72 14.84 -11.55
C ALA A 39 -16.74 15.99 -11.28
N GLU A 40 -16.14 16.01 -10.10
CA GLU A 40 -15.08 16.96 -9.77
C GLU A 40 -14.11 16.87 -10.93
N ALA A 41 -14.03 17.95 -11.72
CA ALA A 41 -13.14 18.01 -12.86
C ALA A 41 -11.75 17.54 -12.38
N PRO A 42 -11.06 16.65 -13.11
CA PRO A 42 -9.74 16.18 -12.69
C PRO A 42 -8.92 17.40 -12.38
N THR A 43 -8.58 17.53 -11.11
CA THR A 43 -7.91 18.72 -10.61
C THR A 43 -6.59 18.86 -11.37
N ARG A 44 -6.42 19.91 -12.09
CA ARG A 44 -5.23 20.37 -12.86
C ARG A 44 -3.90 20.39 -12.04
N PHE A 45 -3.73 19.68 -10.86
CA PHE A 45 -3.09 20.36 -9.75
C PHE A 45 -2.22 19.53 -8.82
N ALA A 46 -1.94 18.25 -9.08
CA ALA A 46 -0.91 17.56 -8.30
C ALA A 46 0.43 18.31 -8.34
N LEU A 47 0.76 18.91 -9.48
CA LEU A 47 2.00 19.70 -9.65
C LEU A 47 1.94 21.09 -8.99
N ASP A 48 0.75 21.71 -8.90
CA ASP A 48 0.59 23.02 -8.27
C ASP A 48 0.61 22.96 -6.75
N HIS A 49 0.24 21.82 -6.17
CA HIS A 49 0.30 21.58 -4.71
C HIS A 49 1.71 21.28 -4.19
N ALA A 50 2.64 20.92 -5.06
CA ALA A 50 4.04 20.62 -4.71
C ALA A 50 4.93 21.89 -4.66
N ARG A 51 4.36 23.06 -4.36
CA ARG A 51 5.12 24.32 -4.31
C ARG A 51 6.06 24.33 -3.11
N ILE A 52 7.33 24.20 -3.38
CA ILE A 52 8.42 24.60 -2.49
C ILE A 52 9.18 25.75 -3.20
N ASP A 53 9.96 26.52 -2.45
CA ASP A 53 10.76 27.60 -3.05
C ASP A 53 11.86 27.03 -3.95
N ALA A 54 12.35 27.84 -4.88
CA ALA A 54 13.33 27.42 -5.89
C ALA A 54 14.66 26.95 -5.27
N ALA A 55 15.04 27.48 -4.10
CA ALA A 55 16.27 27.06 -3.41
C ALA A 55 16.11 25.67 -2.85
N SER A 56 14.97 25.38 -2.21
CA SER A 56 14.62 24.03 -1.72
C SER A 56 14.51 23.01 -2.86
N GLU A 57 13.89 23.38 -3.98
CA GLU A 57 13.87 22.52 -5.18
C GLU A 57 15.27 22.16 -5.66
N ASN A 58 16.18 23.15 -5.76
CA ASN A 58 17.54 22.90 -6.20
C ASN A 58 18.29 21.97 -5.23
N ARG A 59 18.06 22.12 -3.91
CA ARG A 59 18.64 21.21 -2.91
C ARG A 59 18.12 19.77 -3.09
N VAL A 60 16.82 19.58 -3.31
CA VAL A 60 16.24 18.26 -3.58
C VAL A 60 16.81 17.66 -4.87
N LEU A 61 16.91 18.44 -5.93
CA LEU A 61 17.45 17.98 -7.21
C LEU A 61 18.94 17.61 -7.16
N ALA A 62 19.69 18.17 -6.19
CA ALA A 62 21.11 17.88 -5.98
C ALA A 62 21.35 16.62 -5.15
N LEU A 63 20.34 16.04 -4.49
CA LEU A 63 20.47 14.80 -3.72
C LEU A 63 20.82 13.61 -4.61
N VAL A 64 21.63 12.71 -4.07
CA VAL A 64 21.94 11.42 -4.70
C VAL A 64 21.06 10.35 -4.07
N PRO A 65 20.06 9.80 -4.77
CA PRO A 65 19.03 8.94 -4.17
C PRO A 65 19.57 7.73 -3.41
N GLU A 66 20.68 7.16 -3.86
CA GLU A 66 21.31 5.98 -3.27
C GLU A 66 22.13 6.29 -2.00
N ARG A 67 22.38 7.58 -1.68
CA ARG A 67 23.27 8.00 -0.59
C ARG A 67 22.70 9.08 0.29
N ILE A 68 21.39 9.02 0.56
CA ILE A 68 20.70 10.01 1.39
C ILE A 68 20.99 9.74 2.87
N SER A 69 21.62 10.72 3.52
CA SER A 69 21.84 10.70 4.98
C SER A 69 20.59 11.09 5.76
N GLY A 70 20.53 10.71 7.04
CA GLY A 70 19.45 11.14 7.92
C GLY A 70 19.41 12.68 8.10
N GLN A 71 20.53 13.37 7.96
CA GLN A 71 20.56 14.84 7.95
C GLN A 71 19.86 15.41 6.72
N GLU A 72 20.15 14.89 5.54
CA GLU A 72 19.49 15.32 4.29
C GLU A 72 18.00 15.02 4.28
N VAL A 73 17.56 13.93 4.94
CA VAL A 73 16.12 13.69 5.15
C VAL A 73 15.51 14.85 5.93
N ARG A 74 16.09 15.22 7.08
CA ARG A 74 15.52 16.26 7.96
C ARG A 74 15.61 17.67 7.37
N GLU A 75 16.68 17.99 6.65
CA GLU A 75 16.96 19.34 6.20
C GLU A 75 16.54 19.61 4.75
N VAL A 76 16.38 18.59 3.94
CA VAL A 76 16.09 18.71 2.52
C VAL A 76 14.81 17.99 2.13
N LEU A 77 14.75 16.66 2.28
CA LEU A 77 13.59 15.89 1.83
C LEU A 77 12.31 16.23 2.60
N SER A 78 12.40 16.57 3.89
CA SER A 78 11.24 16.98 4.69
C SER A 78 10.54 18.25 4.17
N SER A 79 11.22 19.06 3.36
CA SER A 79 10.62 20.23 2.71
C SER A 79 9.85 19.88 1.42
N ALA A 80 10.08 18.69 0.87
CA ALA A 80 9.42 18.21 -0.34
C ALA A 80 8.23 17.30 -0.03
N SER A 81 7.32 17.18 -1.01
CA SER A 81 6.25 16.18 -0.93
C SER A 81 6.84 14.77 -0.82
N ALA A 82 6.14 13.89 -0.12
CA ALA A 82 6.49 12.48 0.00
C ALA A 82 5.40 11.58 -0.60
N PRO A 83 5.75 10.44 -1.21
CA PRO A 83 4.79 9.41 -1.58
C PRO A 83 4.01 8.93 -0.36
N ARG A 84 2.82 8.37 -0.55
CA ARG A 84 2.17 7.64 0.55
C ARG A 84 2.86 6.30 0.78
N ILE A 85 2.86 5.84 2.03
CA ILE A 85 3.23 4.47 2.37
C ILE A 85 1.98 3.77 2.90
N ILE A 86 1.60 2.68 2.26
CA ILE A 86 0.50 1.82 2.71
C ILE A 86 1.10 0.61 3.41
N ASN A 87 0.97 0.59 4.73
CA ASN A 87 1.47 -0.47 5.59
C ASN A 87 0.39 -1.53 5.83
N LEU A 88 0.51 -2.68 5.19
CA LEU A 88 -0.44 -3.79 5.26
C LEU A 88 -0.04 -4.78 6.37
N GLN A 89 -0.88 -4.94 7.37
CA GLN A 89 -0.64 -5.88 8.47
C GLN A 89 -0.84 -7.35 8.07
N GLY A 90 -0.43 -8.26 8.93
CA GLY A 90 -0.73 -9.69 8.81
C GLY A 90 -2.18 -10.04 9.16
N SER A 91 -2.50 -11.33 9.07
CA SER A 91 -3.84 -11.85 9.40
C SER A 91 -4.14 -11.92 10.90
N ILE A 92 -3.12 -11.81 11.75
CA ILE A 92 -3.28 -11.81 13.21
C ILE A 92 -3.62 -10.37 13.66
N PRO A 93 -4.84 -10.09 14.13
CA PRO A 93 -5.32 -8.72 14.34
C PRO A 93 -4.49 -7.88 15.32
N ILE A 94 -3.87 -8.53 16.32
CA ILE A 94 -3.03 -7.86 17.33
C ILE A 94 -1.61 -7.56 16.84
N VAL A 95 -1.22 -8.07 15.66
CA VAL A 95 0.08 -7.82 15.04
C VAL A 95 -0.10 -6.81 13.92
N THR A 96 -0.05 -5.53 14.27
CA THR A 96 -0.24 -4.44 13.31
C THR A 96 1.10 -3.91 12.81
N MET A 97 1.05 -3.15 11.72
CA MET A 97 2.22 -2.42 11.19
C MET A 97 2.39 -1.03 11.82
N ALA A 98 1.60 -0.67 12.84
CA ALA A 98 1.70 0.62 13.49
C ALA A 98 3.08 0.89 14.10
N PRO A 99 3.74 -0.04 14.83
CA PRO A 99 5.08 0.21 15.36
C PRO A 99 6.13 0.42 14.26
N PHE A 100 5.98 -0.23 13.11
CA PHE A 100 6.85 0.01 11.95
C PHE A 100 6.61 1.40 11.34
N ALA A 101 5.36 1.84 11.25
CA ALA A 101 5.03 3.19 10.82
C ALA A 101 5.59 4.26 11.78
N GLU A 102 5.50 4.03 13.09
CA GLU A 102 6.09 4.90 14.13
C GLU A 102 7.61 5.01 13.98
N PHE A 103 8.29 3.90 13.66
CA PHE A 103 9.71 3.91 13.32
C PHE A 103 9.99 4.82 12.13
N LEU A 104 9.27 4.69 11.01
CA LEU A 104 9.48 5.53 9.82
C LEU A 104 9.25 7.02 10.14
N ILE A 105 8.21 7.33 10.93
CA ILE A 105 7.92 8.70 11.38
C ILE A 105 9.06 9.25 12.24
N ALA A 106 9.55 8.46 13.19
CA ALA A 106 10.67 8.85 14.04
C ALA A 106 11.99 9.02 13.25
N MET A 107 12.15 8.29 12.14
CA MET A 107 13.27 8.49 11.20
C MET A 107 13.11 9.75 10.35
N GLY A 108 11.94 10.39 10.32
CA GLY A 108 11.68 11.66 9.64
C GLY A 108 10.71 11.59 8.46
N TYR A 109 10.03 10.46 8.26
CA TYR A 109 8.99 10.38 7.23
C TYR A 109 7.72 11.11 7.66
N PRO A 110 7.02 11.88 6.78
CA PRO A 110 5.84 12.63 7.16
C PRO A 110 4.68 11.72 7.61
N ALA A 111 4.19 11.93 8.83
CA ALA A 111 3.17 11.06 9.44
C ALA A 111 1.85 11.02 8.64
N GLU A 112 1.44 12.15 8.04
CA GLU A 112 0.24 12.26 7.21
C GLU A 112 0.33 11.44 5.91
N ARG A 113 1.54 11.04 5.51
CA ARG A 113 1.77 10.19 4.32
C ARG A 113 1.71 8.70 4.63
N ILE A 114 1.70 8.34 5.93
CA ILE A 114 1.55 6.94 6.38
C ILE A 114 0.14 6.71 6.93
N ARG A 115 -0.45 7.72 7.57
CA ARG A 115 -1.79 7.59 8.15
C ARG A 115 -2.85 7.33 7.09
N ASN A 116 -3.70 6.36 7.37
CA ASN A 116 -4.93 6.16 6.63
C ASN A 116 -5.84 7.39 6.83
N PRO A 117 -6.19 8.12 5.79
CA PRO A 117 -6.97 9.35 5.94
C PRO A 117 -8.42 9.12 6.41
N ASN A 118 -8.91 7.88 6.36
CA ASN A 118 -10.30 7.57 6.73
C ASN A 118 -10.48 7.37 8.24
N ASP A 119 -9.50 6.75 8.90
CA ASP A 119 -9.60 6.38 10.32
C ASP A 119 -8.40 6.83 11.16
N GLY A 120 -7.38 7.43 10.53
CA GLY A 120 -6.15 7.87 11.18
C GLY A 120 -5.19 6.75 11.58
N SER A 121 -5.50 5.50 11.26
CA SER A 121 -4.65 4.34 11.59
C SER A 121 -3.31 4.39 10.87
N LEU A 122 -2.30 3.77 11.47
CA LEU A 122 -0.96 3.61 10.88
C LEU A 122 -0.77 2.22 10.25
N SER A 123 -1.84 1.44 10.20
CA SER A 123 -1.82 0.07 9.70
C SER A 123 -3.09 -0.22 8.91
N TYR A 124 -2.94 -0.77 7.72
CA TYR A 124 -4.06 -1.19 6.88
C TYR A 124 -4.34 -2.68 7.07
N SER A 125 -5.61 -3.05 7.02
CA SER A 125 -6.01 -4.46 7.09
C SER A 125 -5.47 -5.26 5.90
N SER A 126 -5.05 -6.50 6.14
CA SER A 126 -4.70 -7.46 5.08
C SER A 126 -5.93 -8.14 4.43
N PHE A 127 -7.14 -7.79 4.87
CA PHE A 127 -8.39 -8.27 4.28
C PHE A 127 -9.00 -7.28 3.28
N VAL A 128 -8.25 -6.25 2.88
CA VAL A 128 -8.63 -5.36 1.79
C VAL A 128 -8.60 -6.12 0.45
N ASP A 129 -9.49 -5.76 -0.45
CA ASP A 129 -9.44 -6.26 -1.82
C ASP A 129 -8.24 -5.67 -2.57
N ALA A 130 -7.41 -6.51 -3.18
CA ALA A 130 -6.21 -6.07 -3.87
C ALA A 130 -6.51 -5.23 -5.12
N ARG A 131 -7.62 -5.52 -5.82
CA ARG A 131 -8.07 -4.77 -6.99
C ARG A 131 -8.58 -3.39 -6.61
N GLU A 132 -9.34 -3.27 -5.50
CA GLU A 132 -9.73 -1.98 -4.94
C GLU A 132 -8.49 -1.18 -4.52
N LEU A 133 -7.55 -1.83 -3.85
CA LEU A 133 -6.30 -1.18 -3.41
C LEU A 133 -5.46 -0.69 -4.59
N ALA A 134 -5.36 -1.44 -5.68
CA ALA A 134 -4.72 -0.99 -6.92
C ALA A 134 -5.41 0.27 -7.48
N GLY A 135 -6.74 0.32 -7.44
CA GLY A 135 -7.52 1.52 -7.78
C GLY A 135 -7.28 2.70 -6.86
N VAL A 136 -7.09 2.45 -5.55
CA VAL A 136 -6.72 3.47 -4.56
C VAL A 136 -5.34 4.06 -4.85
N LEU A 137 -4.35 3.23 -5.22
CA LEU A 137 -3.02 3.72 -5.62
C LEU A 137 -3.11 4.65 -6.82
N ALA A 138 -3.90 4.27 -7.84
CA ALA A 138 -4.13 5.08 -9.03
C ALA A 138 -4.78 6.42 -8.68
N TRP A 139 -5.77 6.42 -7.78
CA TRP A 139 -6.44 7.63 -7.31
C TRP A 139 -5.49 8.58 -6.60
N TYR A 140 -4.61 8.09 -5.72
CA TYR A 140 -3.59 8.91 -5.06
C TYR A 140 -2.56 9.43 -6.05
N TYR A 141 -2.09 8.60 -6.97
CA TYR A 141 -1.13 9.03 -7.99
C TYR A 141 -1.66 10.18 -8.83
N GLU A 142 -2.88 10.06 -9.35
CA GLU A 142 -3.52 11.11 -10.16
C GLU A 142 -3.64 12.44 -9.40
N ARG A 143 -3.94 12.40 -8.09
CA ARG A 143 -4.21 13.61 -7.28
C ARG A 143 -2.98 14.19 -6.61
N GLU A 144 -2.02 13.37 -6.26
CA GLU A 144 -0.84 13.79 -5.48
C GLU A 144 0.45 13.84 -6.32
N GLY A 145 0.43 13.31 -7.54
CA GLY A 145 1.58 13.30 -8.45
C GLY A 145 2.65 12.27 -8.10
N MET A 146 2.48 11.56 -7.00
CA MET A 146 3.42 10.55 -6.50
C MET A 146 2.70 9.22 -6.31
N MET A 147 3.27 8.15 -6.86
CA MET A 147 2.73 6.81 -6.69
C MET A 147 3.04 6.30 -5.28
N PRO A 148 2.04 5.75 -4.55
CA PRO A 148 2.29 5.19 -3.22
C PRO A 148 3.26 4.02 -3.22
N MET A 149 3.97 3.82 -2.09
CA MET A 149 4.76 2.63 -1.78
C MET A 149 3.95 1.62 -0.99
N LEU A 150 4.26 0.33 -1.11
CA LEU A 150 3.57 -0.76 -0.42
C LEU A 150 4.54 -1.50 0.51
N ILE A 151 4.20 -1.64 1.78
CA ILE A 151 4.98 -2.44 2.73
C ILE A 151 4.00 -3.38 3.43
N GLY A 152 4.23 -4.69 3.34
CA GLY A 152 3.32 -5.67 3.89
C GLY A 152 4.00 -6.73 4.74
N HIS A 153 3.39 -7.06 5.89
CA HIS A 153 3.81 -8.14 6.76
C HIS A 153 2.90 -9.36 6.57
N SER A 154 3.50 -10.55 6.47
CA SER A 154 2.77 -11.81 6.41
C SER A 154 1.73 -11.82 5.27
N GLN A 155 0.43 -11.95 5.57
CA GLN A 155 -0.65 -11.83 4.58
C GLN A 155 -0.67 -10.45 3.91
N GLY A 156 -0.33 -9.38 4.62
CA GLY A 156 -0.23 -8.04 4.03
C GLY A 156 0.80 -7.95 2.91
N GLY A 157 1.92 -8.69 3.03
CA GLY A 157 2.91 -8.80 1.95
C GLY A 157 2.36 -9.56 0.74
N MET A 158 1.53 -10.58 0.95
CA MET A 158 0.83 -11.26 -0.15
C MET A 158 -0.15 -10.31 -0.86
N VAL A 159 -0.91 -9.50 -0.10
CA VAL A 159 -1.80 -8.49 -0.68
C VAL A 159 -1.01 -7.45 -1.48
N ALA A 160 0.13 -6.98 -0.95
CA ALA A 160 1.01 -6.06 -1.67
C ALA A 160 1.45 -6.64 -3.02
N ILE A 161 1.91 -7.91 -3.05
CA ILE A 161 2.29 -8.59 -4.30
C ILE A 161 1.07 -8.76 -5.22
N LYS A 162 -0.10 -9.13 -4.68
CA LYS A 162 -1.32 -9.26 -5.48
C LYS A 162 -1.72 -7.94 -6.14
N VAL A 163 -1.55 -6.81 -5.46
CA VAL A 163 -1.75 -5.46 -6.03
C VAL A 163 -0.83 -5.23 -7.23
N LEU A 164 0.44 -5.68 -7.17
CA LEU A 164 1.35 -5.58 -8.31
C LEU A 164 0.83 -6.39 -9.51
N HIS A 165 0.29 -7.59 -9.28
CA HIS A 165 -0.33 -8.42 -10.31
C HIS A 165 -1.64 -7.83 -10.86
N GLU A 166 -2.47 -7.17 -10.03
CA GLU A 166 -3.64 -6.41 -10.50
C GLU A 166 -3.21 -5.28 -11.45
N LEU A 167 -2.16 -4.53 -11.07
CA LEU A 167 -1.60 -3.48 -11.92
C LEU A 167 -0.95 -4.04 -13.20
N ALA A 168 -0.49 -5.29 -13.20
CA ALA A 168 0.01 -5.98 -14.39
C ALA A 168 -1.11 -6.46 -15.32
N GLY A 169 -2.35 -6.52 -14.85
CA GLY A 169 -3.48 -7.05 -15.60
C GLY A 169 -3.60 -8.57 -15.53
N ASP A 170 -2.89 -9.24 -14.63
CA ASP A 170 -2.88 -10.70 -14.50
C ASP A 170 -4.21 -11.29 -14.03
N PHE A 171 -5.07 -10.48 -13.40
CA PHE A 171 -6.40 -10.83 -12.94
C PHE A 171 -7.53 -10.15 -13.73
N GLY A 172 -7.18 -9.41 -14.77
CA GLY A 172 -8.14 -8.75 -15.67
C GLY A 172 -7.57 -7.53 -16.37
N ALA A 173 -8.06 -7.26 -17.57
CA ALA A 173 -7.54 -6.21 -18.45
C ALA A 173 -7.76 -4.77 -17.96
N SER A 174 -8.54 -4.58 -16.91
CA SER A 174 -8.86 -3.25 -16.37
C SER A 174 -9.00 -3.28 -14.86
N VAL A 175 -8.59 -2.20 -14.18
CA VAL A 175 -8.77 -1.98 -12.76
C VAL A 175 -9.54 -0.68 -12.56
N PRO A 176 -10.66 -0.66 -11.81
CA PRO A 176 -11.40 0.57 -11.57
C PRO A 176 -10.62 1.50 -10.65
N VAL A 177 -10.68 2.80 -10.92
CA VAL A 177 -10.18 3.82 -9.99
C VAL A 177 -11.07 3.82 -8.75
N TRP A 178 -10.48 3.68 -7.58
CA TRP A 178 -11.20 3.60 -6.31
C TRP A 178 -10.92 4.83 -5.44
N ASN A 179 -11.99 5.55 -5.11
CA ASN A 179 -11.89 6.73 -4.26
C ASN A 179 -11.88 6.31 -2.77
N PRO A 180 -10.74 6.39 -2.08
CA PRO A 180 -10.63 5.94 -0.69
C PRO A 180 -11.48 6.77 0.28
N ARG A 181 -11.77 8.04 -0.04
CA ARG A 181 -12.59 8.93 0.81
C ARG A 181 -14.08 8.59 0.75
N ARG A 182 -14.53 8.03 -0.37
CA ARG A 182 -15.93 7.59 -0.57
C ARG A 182 -16.12 6.11 -0.32
N GLY A 183 -15.03 5.32 -0.27
CA GLY A 183 -15.09 3.87 -0.20
C GLY A 183 -15.80 3.25 -1.42
N ALA A 184 -15.63 3.82 -2.61
CA ALA A 184 -16.34 3.42 -3.81
C ALA A 184 -15.53 3.62 -5.09
N SER A 185 -15.83 2.83 -6.12
CA SER A 185 -15.33 3.03 -7.49
C SER A 185 -15.80 4.38 -8.05
N GLU A 186 -14.97 5.00 -8.89
CA GLU A 186 -15.34 6.17 -9.70
C GLU A 186 -15.87 5.81 -11.09
N ASP A 187 -16.21 4.54 -11.34
CA ASP A 187 -16.76 4.00 -12.60
C ASP A 187 -15.89 4.30 -13.83
N ARG A 188 -14.59 4.44 -13.63
CA ARG A 188 -13.56 4.60 -14.68
C ARG A 188 -12.37 3.70 -14.40
N THR A 189 -11.66 3.31 -15.45
CA THR A 189 -10.46 2.45 -15.40
C THR A 189 -9.22 3.16 -15.90
N THR A 190 -9.33 4.47 -16.13
CA THR A 190 -8.26 5.36 -16.58
C THR A 190 -8.06 6.50 -15.59
N ILE A 191 -6.86 7.06 -15.59
CA ILE A 191 -6.48 8.28 -14.85
C ILE A 191 -5.89 9.30 -15.82
N VAL A 192 -5.90 10.55 -15.43
CA VAL A 192 -5.07 11.58 -16.06
C VAL A 192 -3.71 11.54 -15.38
N ASP A 193 -2.67 11.15 -16.11
CA ASP A 193 -1.30 11.09 -15.57
C ASP A 193 -0.88 12.50 -15.14
N PRO A 194 -0.55 12.72 -13.85
CA PRO A 194 -0.26 14.05 -13.33
C PRO A 194 1.02 14.65 -13.90
N ILE A 195 1.91 13.84 -14.45
CA ILE A 195 3.18 14.27 -15.03
C ILE A 195 3.00 14.72 -16.47
N THR A 196 2.37 13.88 -17.28
CA THR A 196 2.23 14.11 -18.73
C THR A 196 0.93 14.81 -19.10
N GLY A 197 -0.10 14.75 -18.25
CA GLY A 197 -1.44 15.22 -18.57
C GLY A 197 -2.22 14.31 -19.51
N ALA A 198 -1.66 13.18 -19.93
CA ALA A 198 -2.29 12.22 -20.81
C ALA A 198 -3.20 11.25 -20.03
N GLU A 199 -4.30 10.86 -20.64
CA GLU A 199 -5.12 9.78 -20.12
C GLU A 199 -4.39 8.44 -20.31
N ARG A 200 -4.41 7.59 -19.26
CA ARG A 200 -3.81 6.26 -19.30
C ARG A 200 -4.57 5.28 -18.41
N PRO A 201 -4.54 3.97 -18.72
CA PRO A 201 -5.18 2.96 -17.88
C PRO A 201 -4.48 2.84 -16.52
N VAL A 202 -5.23 2.36 -15.51
CA VAL A 202 -4.69 1.96 -14.21
C VAL A 202 -3.74 0.78 -14.36
N VAL A 203 -4.10 -0.19 -15.20
CA VAL A 203 -3.20 -1.28 -15.59
C VAL A 203 -1.97 -0.69 -16.29
N GLY A 204 -0.79 -1.13 -15.89
CA GLY A 204 0.50 -0.61 -16.35
C GLY A 204 1.08 0.53 -15.49
N LEU A 205 0.42 0.96 -14.43
CA LEU A 205 1.05 1.84 -13.41
C LEU A 205 2.17 1.09 -12.68
N LYS A 206 3.23 1.81 -12.30
CA LYS A 206 4.38 1.24 -11.58
C LYS A 206 4.50 1.83 -10.19
N VAL A 207 4.55 0.97 -9.19
CA VAL A 207 4.85 1.31 -7.79
C VAL A 207 6.35 1.56 -7.67
N PRO A 208 6.81 2.65 -7.01
CA PRO A 208 8.23 2.91 -6.88
C PRO A 208 8.95 1.87 -6.00
N TYR A 209 8.34 1.48 -4.89
CA TYR A 209 8.89 0.50 -3.98
C TYR A 209 7.80 -0.36 -3.34
N ALA A 210 8.08 -1.65 -3.20
CA ALA A 210 7.27 -2.57 -2.41
C ALA A 210 8.15 -3.50 -1.57
N ALA A 211 7.69 -3.86 -0.38
CA ALA A 211 8.36 -4.83 0.48
C ALA A 211 7.38 -5.86 1.05
N ALA A 212 7.83 -7.10 1.16
CA ALA A 212 7.10 -8.18 1.79
C ALA A 212 7.92 -8.81 2.92
N LEU A 213 7.42 -8.71 4.16
CA LEU A 213 8.06 -9.20 5.37
C LEU A 213 7.43 -10.53 5.79
N ALA A 214 8.23 -11.59 5.87
CA ALA A 214 7.82 -12.93 6.30
C ALA A 214 6.54 -13.44 5.60
N THR A 215 6.39 -13.13 4.32
CA THR A 215 5.23 -13.53 3.52
C THR A 215 5.43 -14.97 3.03
N GLY A 216 4.52 -15.84 3.41
CA GLY A 216 4.65 -17.27 3.17
C GLY A 216 3.55 -17.91 2.33
N LYS A 217 3.64 -19.25 2.22
CA LYS A 217 2.75 -20.07 1.38
C LYS A 217 1.42 -20.39 2.05
N LEU A 218 1.39 -20.52 3.38
CA LEU A 218 0.18 -20.92 4.11
C LEU A 218 -0.99 -19.95 3.97
N PRO A 219 -0.83 -18.61 4.01
CA PRO A 219 -1.94 -17.68 3.84
C PRO A 219 -2.74 -17.89 2.54
N ARG A 220 -2.09 -18.37 1.46
CA ARG A 220 -2.76 -18.66 0.18
C ARG A 220 -3.85 -19.72 0.31
N LEU A 221 -3.60 -20.74 1.14
CA LEU A 221 -4.52 -21.84 1.36
C LEU A 221 -5.60 -21.48 2.38
N LEU A 222 -5.20 -20.81 3.48
CA LEU A 222 -6.08 -20.52 4.62
C LEU A 222 -7.11 -19.43 4.31
N PHE A 223 -6.78 -18.48 3.46
CA PHE A 223 -7.62 -17.30 3.19
C PHE A 223 -8.22 -17.29 1.78
N GLY A 224 -8.24 -18.44 1.09
CA GLY A 224 -8.85 -18.56 -0.23
C GLY A 224 -8.14 -17.80 -1.36
N GLN A 225 -6.85 -17.45 -1.19
CA GLN A 225 -6.04 -16.73 -2.18
C GLN A 225 -5.39 -17.71 -3.18
N TRP A 226 -6.19 -18.61 -3.73
CA TRP A 226 -5.75 -19.67 -4.65
C TRP A 226 -5.08 -19.13 -5.91
N ASP A 227 -5.50 -17.95 -6.37
CA ASP A 227 -4.94 -17.23 -7.51
C ASP A 227 -3.48 -16.80 -7.31
N MET A 228 -3.01 -16.74 -6.04
CA MET A 228 -1.63 -16.43 -5.68
C MET A 228 -0.72 -17.67 -5.54
N LEU A 229 -1.22 -18.90 -5.77
CA LEU A 229 -0.42 -20.12 -5.57
C LEU A 229 0.85 -20.15 -6.41
N SER A 230 0.77 -19.79 -7.68
CA SER A 230 1.94 -19.72 -8.59
C SER A 230 2.59 -18.35 -8.61
N ARG A 231 1.87 -17.28 -8.25
CA ARG A 231 2.31 -15.89 -8.44
C ARG A 231 3.02 -15.26 -7.25
N LEU A 232 2.91 -15.85 -6.04
CA LEU A 232 3.45 -15.22 -4.84
C LEU A 232 4.95 -14.90 -4.90
N ARG A 233 5.71 -15.67 -5.64
CA ARG A 233 7.17 -15.48 -5.78
C ARG A 233 7.58 -14.80 -7.08
N GLU A 234 6.62 -14.46 -7.91
CA GLU A 234 6.80 -13.73 -9.16
C GLU A 234 6.49 -12.26 -8.95
N ILE A 235 7.44 -11.40 -9.25
CA ILE A 235 7.29 -9.95 -9.10
C ILE A 235 7.16 -9.34 -10.49
N PRO A 236 5.98 -8.84 -10.87
CA PRO A 236 5.72 -8.29 -12.19
C PRO A 236 6.41 -6.93 -12.39
N ASP A 237 6.43 -6.47 -13.64
CA ASP A 237 7.07 -5.21 -14.05
C ASP A 237 6.26 -3.95 -13.66
N THR A 238 5.44 -4.06 -12.63
CA THR A 238 4.62 -2.97 -12.06
C THR A 238 5.18 -2.43 -10.75
N VAL A 239 6.43 -2.77 -10.44
CA VAL A 239 7.22 -2.17 -9.37
C VAL A 239 8.64 -1.88 -9.87
N LEU A 240 9.25 -0.78 -9.41
CA LEU A 240 10.63 -0.47 -9.77
C LEU A 240 11.61 -1.26 -8.90
N GLU A 241 11.37 -1.30 -7.58
CA GLU A 241 12.19 -2.04 -6.63
C GLU A 241 11.30 -2.82 -5.65
N PHE A 242 11.64 -4.08 -5.42
CA PHE A 242 10.96 -4.97 -4.49
C PHE A 242 11.97 -5.63 -3.54
N THR A 243 11.66 -5.65 -2.23
CA THR A 243 12.46 -6.40 -1.26
C THR A 243 11.61 -7.44 -0.54
N GLY A 244 12.02 -8.70 -0.62
CA GLY A 244 11.43 -9.80 0.13
C GLY A 244 12.29 -10.17 1.33
N PHE A 245 11.72 -10.12 2.54
CA PHE A 245 12.37 -10.55 3.78
C PHE A 245 11.78 -11.87 4.23
N SER A 246 12.62 -12.85 4.47
CA SER A 246 12.20 -14.20 4.82
C SER A 246 13.09 -14.79 5.91
N PHE A 247 12.53 -15.70 6.71
CA PHE A 247 13.31 -16.61 7.54
C PHE A 247 13.40 -17.97 6.85
N GLU A 248 14.52 -18.66 6.98
CA GLU A 248 14.64 -20.04 6.52
C GLU A 248 13.72 -20.97 7.30
N TRP A 249 13.57 -20.70 8.60
CA TRP A 249 12.64 -21.43 9.48
C TRP A 249 11.53 -20.49 9.97
N ASP A 250 10.37 -20.58 9.34
CA ASP A 250 9.16 -19.84 9.69
C ASP A 250 7.92 -20.70 9.45
N PRO A 251 7.51 -21.50 10.43
CA PRO A 251 6.35 -22.37 10.30
C PRO A 251 5.05 -21.61 10.01
N ILE A 252 4.92 -20.34 10.48
CA ILE A 252 3.74 -19.50 10.21
C ILE A 252 3.67 -19.13 8.73
N ALA A 253 4.81 -18.81 8.12
CA ALA A 253 4.91 -18.56 6.69
C ALA A 253 4.94 -19.85 5.85
N GLY A 254 5.19 -20.99 6.46
CA GLY A 254 5.34 -22.28 5.79
C GLY A 254 6.74 -22.54 5.24
N ASN A 255 7.78 -21.94 5.84
CA ASN A 255 9.17 -22.21 5.55
C ASN A 255 9.75 -23.19 6.58
N PHE A 256 10.38 -24.27 6.11
CA PHE A 256 10.93 -25.36 6.93
C PHE A 256 12.38 -25.69 6.47
N GLY A 257 13.32 -24.78 6.78
CA GLY A 257 14.74 -24.92 6.46
C GLY A 257 15.17 -24.25 5.16
N ALA A 258 14.24 -23.66 4.38
CA ALA A 258 14.55 -22.86 3.20
C ALA A 258 13.43 -21.86 2.93
N ALA A 259 13.81 -20.67 2.49
CA ALA A 259 12.88 -19.66 1.98
C ALA A 259 12.95 -19.60 0.45
N GLU A 260 11.82 -19.74 -0.21
CA GLU A 260 11.75 -19.61 -1.67
C GLU A 260 11.96 -18.13 -2.07
N PRO A 261 12.93 -17.82 -2.94
CA PRO A 261 13.24 -16.45 -3.35
C PRO A 261 12.15 -15.88 -4.26
N TYR A 262 11.97 -14.57 -4.17
CA TYR A 262 11.21 -13.79 -5.14
C TYR A 262 12.04 -13.59 -6.42
N ARG A 263 11.35 -13.58 -7.58
CA ARG A 263 11.99 -13.44 -8.89
C ARG A 263 11.23 -12.40 -9.70
N ALA A 264 11.97 -11.50 -10.36
CA ALA A 264 11.39 -10.58 -11.31
C ALA A 264 10.92 -11.34 -12.57
N THR A 265 9.73 -11.00 -13.07
CA THR A 265 9.25 -11.47 -14.39
C THR A 265 9.52 -10.46 -15.50
N GLY A 266 10.09 -9.29 -15.16
CA GLY A 266 10.45 -8.21 -16.07
C GLY A 266 11.64 -7.41 -15.56
N SER A 267 11.56 -6.07 -15.64
CA SER A 267 12.65 -5.15 -15.31
C SER A 267 12.72 -4.76 -13.82
N ALA A 268 11.82 -5.26 -12.98
CA ALA A 268 11.80 -4.98 -11.55
C ALA A 268 13.12 -5.39 -10.87
N GLN A 269 13.67 -4.50 -10.03
CA GLN A 269 14.82 -4.84 -9.19
C GLN A 269 14.36 -5.60 -7.96
N VAL A 270 14.68 -6.89 -7.86
CA VAL A 270 14.24 -7.75 -6.76
C VAL A 270 15.40 -8.10 -5.86
N ARG A 271 15.27 -7.79 -4.55
CA ARG A 271 16.19 -8.24 -3.51
C ARG A 271 15.51 -9.26 -2.61
N ASN A 272 16.27 -10.27 -2.22
CA ASN A 272 15.87 -11.27 -1.25
C ASN A 272 16.81 -11.19 -0.04
N VAL A 273 16.25 -10.95 1.14
CA VAL A 273 16.98 -10.83 2.39
C VAL A 273 16.54 -11.97 3.32
N ILE A 274 17.48 -12.83 3.66
CA ILE A 274 17.26 -13.85 4.68
C ILE A 274 17.60 -13.23 6.03
N LEU A 275 16.60 -13.21 6.90
CA LEU A 275 16.73 -12.65 8.25
C LEU A 275 17.32 -13.70 9.21
N PRO A 276 18.08 -13.27 10.23
CA PRO A 276 18.58 -14.14 11.29
C PRO A 276 17.44 -14.88 12.02
N ALA A 277 17.70 -16.11 12.44
CA ALA A 277 16.69 -17.03 12.98
C ALA A 277 16.20 -16.67 14.40
N GLU A 278 16.84 -15.70 15.06
CA GLU A 278 16.54 -15.35 16.46
C GLU A 278 15.24 -14.56 16.61
N ALA A 279 14.72 -13.96 15.53
CA ALA A 279 13.48 -13.22 15.57
C ALA A 279 12.27 -14.07 15.20
N SER A 280 11.11 -13.71 15.70
CA SER A 280 9.86 -14.40 15.40
C SER A 280 9.06 -13.66 14.32
N HIS A 281 8.32 -14.42 13.51
CA HIS A 281 7.38 -13.92 12.51
C HIS A 281 6.52 -12.75 13.01
N VAL A 282 5.96 -12.87 14.22
CA VAL A 282 5.05 -11.87 14.80
C VAL A 282 5.76 -10.66 15.42
N ALA A 283 7.07 -10.73 15.60
CA ALA A 283 7.86 -9.64 16.18
C ALA A 283 8.37 -8.66 15.12
N LEU A 284 8.43 -9.03 13.84
CA LEU A 284 8.99 -8.19 12.77
C LEU A 284 8.43 -6.77 12.71
N PRO A 285 7.12 -6.50 12.91
CA PRO A 285 6.64 -5.12 12.91
C PRO A 285 7.06 -4.28 14.12
N ARG A 286 7.65 -4.89 15.17
CA ARG A 286 7.98 -4.20 16.43
C ARG A 286 9.31 -3.45 16.33
N THR A 287 9.32 -2.34 15.63
CA THR A 287 10.53 -1.56 15.33
C THR A 287 10.50 -0.13 15.85
N ALA A 288 9.41 0.29 16.51
CA ALA A 288 9.25 1.69 16.97
C ALA A 288 10.43 2.21 17.81
N GLU A 289 11.01 1.36 18.64
CA GLU A 289 12.10 1.73 19.55
C GLU A 289 13.44 1.93 18.83
N LEU A 290 13.63 1.38 17.63
CA LEU A 290 14.92 1.44 16.91
C LEU A 290 15.37 2.88 16.61
N ALA A 291 14.42 3.78 16.35
CA ALA A 291 14.72 5.17 16.05
C ALA A 291 14.97 6.04 17.32
N LEU A 292 14.72 5.51 18.54
CA LEU A 292 14.87 6.22 19.79
C LEU A 292 16.32 6.20 20.30
N ASP A 293 17.08 5.15 19.99
CA ASP A 293 18.49 5.05 20.32
C ASP A 293 19.34 5.77 19.26
N PRO A 294 20.12 6.80 19.63
CA PRO A 294 20.94 7.56 18.69
C PRO A 294 21.99 6.72 17.95
N ALA A 295 22.56 5.69 18.60
CA ALA A 295 23.58 4.84 17.99
C ALA A 295 22.94 3.90 16.94
N ILE A 296 21.79 3.31 17.28
CA ILE A 296 21.01 2.48 16.36
C ILE A 296 20.54 3.32 15.17
N ARG A 297 19.97 4.50 15.44
CA ARG A 297 19.54 5.43 14.38
C ARG A 297 20.68 5.80 13.44
N ALA A 298 21.86 6.14 13.98
CA ALA A 298 23.03 6.48 13.18
C ALA A 298 23.54 5.28 12.36
N TRP A 299 23.38 4.06 12.89
CA TRP A 299 23.71 2.84 12.14
C TRP A 299 22.71 2.63 10.99
N ILE A 300 21.39 2.73 11.24
CA ILE A 300 20.33 2.63 10.22
C ILE A 300 20.54 3.67 9.12
N ASP A 301 20.88 4.91 9.46
CA ASP A 301 21.09 5.97 8.47
C ASP A 301 22.29 5.70 7.53
N ARG A 302 23.29 4.95 7.99
CA ARG A 302 24.47 4.56 7.20
C ARG A 302 24.37 3.21 6.52
N TYR A 303 23.29 2.48 6.81
CA TYR A 303 23.09 1.16 6.21
C TYR A 303 22.89 1.28 4.69
N GLU A 304 23.59 0.42 3.95
CA GLU A 304 23.41 0.21 2.51
C GLU A 304 23.21 -1.29 2.24
N PRO A 305 22.24 -1.69 1.41
CA PRO A 305 22.02 -3.09 1.07
C PRO A 305 23.27 -3.76 0.52
N GLY A 306 23.56 -4.97 1.02
CA GLY A 306 24.73 -5.75 0.61
C GLY A 306 26.05 -5.36 1.29
N THR A 307 26.04 -4.38 2.21
CA THR A 307 27.21 -4.07 3.02
C THR A 307 27.31 -4.97 4.25
N THR A 308 28.55 -5.22 4.72
CA THR A 308 28.84 -6.01 5.93
C THR A 308 28.97 -5.14 7.18
N LEU A 309 28.18 -4.07 7.27
CA LEU A 309 28.22 -3.18 8.43
C LEU A 309 27.73 -3.93 9.67
N ALA A 310 28.65 -4.19 10.62
CA ALA A 310 28.28 -4.88 11.87
C ALA A 310 27.25 -4.09 12.66
N PRO A 311 26.16 -4.73 13.15
CA PRO A 311 25.19 -4.10 14.03
C PRO A 311 25.83 -3.59 15.32
N PRO A 312 25.27 -2.55 15.97
CA PRO A 312 25.72 -2.12 17.28
C PRO A 312 25.65 -3.26 18.30
N ALA A 313 26.72 -3.46 19.10
CA ALA A 313 26.84 -4.58 20.04
C ALA A 313 25.75 -4.64 21.13
N ALA A 314 25.07 -3.53 21.38
CA ALA A 314 24.00 -3.42 22.39
C ALA A 314 22.63 -3.91 21.88
N HIS A 315 22.48 -4.25 20.59
CA HIS A 315 21.19 -4.61 20.04
C HIS A 315 21.06 -6.10 19.82
N THR A 316 20.08 -6.73 20.45
CA THR A 316 19.85 -8.19 20.40
C THR A 316 18.91 -8.64 19.29
N ASP A 317 18.00 -7.77 18.80
CA ASP A 317 17.07 -8.10 17.72
C ASP A 317 17.64 -7.65 16.36
N THR A 318 18.57 -8.44 15.85
CA THR A 318 19.26 -8.17 14.59
C THR A 318 18.32 -8.22 13.38
N ALA A 319 17.28 -9.08 13.41
CA ALA A 319 16.35 -9.19 12.29
C ALA A 319 15.49 -7.93 12.15
N ASN A 320 14.96 -7.38 13.25
CA ASN A 320 14.20 -6.14 13.24
C ASN A 320 15.06 -4.96 12.79
N LEU A 321 16.31 -4.91 13.24
CA LEU A 321 17.25 -3.88 12.84
C LEU A 321 17.56 -3.94 11.34
N LEU A 322 17.85 -5.13 10.79
CA LEU A 322 18.22 -5.29 9.39
C LEU A 322 17.07 -4.94 8.43
N HIS A 323 15.86 -5.48 8.65
CA HIS A 323 14.76 -5.16 7.73
C HIS A 323 14.31 -3.70 7.84
N ALA A 324 14.32 -3.11 9.04
CA ALA A 324 13.99 -1.71 9.24
C ALA A 324 15.00 -0.79 8.51
N ALA A 325 16.30 -1.11 8.58
CA ALA A 325 17.34 -0.35 7.90
C ALA A 325 17.25 -0.49 6.38
N ASP A 326 17.04 -1.70 5.86
CA ASP A 326 16.93 -1.96 4.41
C ASP A 326 15.70 -1.27 3.81
N ILE A 327 14.54 -1.36 4.49
CA ILE A 327 13.34 -0.65 4.04
C ILE A 327 13.53 0.86 4.13
N TRP A 328 14.14 1.38 5.23
CA TRP A 328 14.41 2.81 5.35
C TRP A 328 15.34 3.32 4.24
N TYR A 329 16.35 2.57 3.88
CA TYR A 329 17.20 2.87 2.73
C TYR A 329 16.37 3.04 1.45
N SER A 330 15.53 2.06 1.12
CA SER A 330 14.71 2.08 -0.10
C SER A 330 13.63 3.17 -0.05
N VAL A 331 13.03 3.41 1.11
CA VAL A 331 12.05 4.50 1.32
C VAL A 331 12.69 5.86 1.05
N LYS A 332 13.88 6.16 1.62
CA LYS A 332 14.59 7.41 1.35
C LYS A 332 14.90 7.60 -0.14
N LYS A 333 15.44 6.55 -0.76
CA LYS A 333 15.79 6.52 -2.18
C LYS A 333 14.58 6.85 -3.05
N HIS A 334 13.47 6.13 -2.86
CA HIS A 334 12.28 6.33 -3.70
C HIS A 334 11.51 7.61 -3.38
N TRP A 335 11.56 8.09 -2.14
CA TRP A 335 11.07 9.44 -1.81
C TRP A 335 11.83 10.49 -2.60
N CYS A 336 13.15 10.44 -2.60
CA CYS A 336 13.99 11.38 -3.35
C CYS A 336 13.69 11.32 -4.87
N LEU A 337 13.67 10.12 -5.45
CA LEU A 337 13.38 9.93 -6.88
C LEU A 337 12.02 10.50 -7.28
N GLU A 338 10.97 10.24 -6.49
CA GLU A 338 9.63 10.76 -6.75
C GLU A 338 9.55 12.28 -6.59
N ALA A 339 10.20 12.82 -5.54
CA ALA A 339 10.28 14.27 -5.36
C ALA A 339 11.01 14.97 -6.52
N GLN A 340 12.17 14.43 -6.92
CA GLN A 340 12.92 14.95 -8.08
C GLN A 340 12.12 14.86 -9.38
N ARG A 341 11.40 13.74 -9.60
CA ARG A 341 10.53 13.55 -10.77
C ARG A 341 9.43 14.61 -10.82
N LEU A 342 8.77 14.84 -9.69
CA LEU A 342 7.68 15.82 -9.58
C LEU A 342 8.18 17.26 -9.82
N ILE A 343 9.33 17.62 -9.24
CA ILE A 343 9.95 18.95 -9.41
C ILE A 343 10.33 19.17 -10.87
N ARG A 344 10.97 18.20 -11.53
CA ARG A 344 11.34 18.30 -12.96
C ARG A 344 10.10 18.49 -13.83
N ALA A 345 9.07 17.67 -13.67
CA ALA A 345 7.83 17.76 -14.43
C ALA A 345 7.13 19.13 -14.26
N ARG A 346 7.17 19.68 -13.03
CA ARG A 346 6.63 21.02 -12.78
C ARG A 346 7.42 22.10 -13.49
N ARG A 347 8.75 22.05 -13.43
CA ARG A 347 9.63 23.02 -14.12
C ARG A 347 9.44 22.98 -15.63
N ASP A 348 9.39 21.80 -16.23
CA ASP A 348 9.16 21.62 -17.66
C ASP A 348 7.81 22.20 -18.10
N ARG A 349 6.77 22.01 -17.26
CA ARG A 349 5.44 22.60 -17.53
C ARG A 349 5.43 24.12 -17.46
N LEU A 350 6.18 24.71 -16.53
CA LEU A 350 6.31 26.16 -16.41
C LEU A 350 7.08 26.74 -17.60
N ALA A 351 8.18 26.12 -17.98
CA ALA A 351 8.99 26.52 -19.15
C ALA A 351 8.22 26.39 -20.48
N GLY A 352 7.35 25.43 -20.63
CA GLY A 352 6.53 25.24 -21.83
C GLY A 352 5.31 26.18 -21.95
N ARG A 353 5.07 27.02 -20.93
CA ARG A 353 4.02 28.06 -20.95
C ARG A 353 4.56 29.46 -21.26
N GLU A 354 5.87 29.64 -21.26
CA GLU A 354 6.58 30.84 -21.72
C GLU A 354 6.90 30.76 -23.22
#